data_b5a886b5d9c2dfec65b44475dc67b6d9
#
_entry.id   b5a886b5d9c2dfec65b44475dc67b6d9
#
_cell.length_a   1.000
_cell.length_b   1.000
_cell.length_c   1.000
_cell.angle_alpha   90.00
_cell.angle_beta   90.00
_cell.angle_gamma   90.00
#
_symmetry.space_group_name_H-M   'P 1'
#
loop_
_entity.id
_entity.type
_entity.pdbx_description
1 polymer ?
#
loop_
_entity_poly.entity_id
_entity_poly.type
_entity_poly.pdbx_seq_one_letter_code
_entity_poly.pdbx_strand_id
1 'polypeptide(L)'
;MATQINPTRMELTRLKKRLVTAVRGHKLLKDKRDEMVRQFMLHIRRNHALRIEVEKALQGVSTRFAMAKAQMGALRISEALLYPARAAVYDIGMKNVMSVDVPTITFTGGEEATEIPYAFTFTSSSLDNAVVELSELLPKLLELAEVEKTCNLLADEIEKTRRRVNALEYVMIPEMQTSIKFITMKLAENERASTVRLMKVKDMMAAQEAKAQAERAAKKAG
;
A
#
# COMPACT_ATOMS: atom_id res chain seq x y z
N MET A 1 -26.63 1.76 -1.33
CA MET A 1 -27.70 1.21 -0.44
C MET A 1 -27.74 2.07 0.81
N ALA A 2 -28.87 2.71 1.11
CA ALA A 2 -29.00 3.50 2.32
C ALA A 2 -28.98 2.55 3.53
N THR A 3 -27.91 2.59 4.31
CA THR A 3 -27.82 1.88 5.57
C THR A 3 -28.96 2.37 6.47
N GLN A 4 -29.84 1.48 6.91
CA GLN A 4 -30.89 1.81 7.89
C GLN A 4 -30.22 2.23 9.19
N ILE A 5 -30.06 3.53 9.38
CA ILE A 5 -29.40 4.10 10.57
C ILE A 5 -30.51 4.54 11.53
N ASN A 6 -30.50 4.02 12.75
CA ASN A 6 -31.41 4.45 13.80
C ASN A 6 -31.08 5.89 14.25
N PRO A 7 -32.01 6.85 14.13
CA PRO A 7 -31.76 8.26 14.45
C PRO A 7 -31.78 8.49 15.97
N THR A 8 -30.68 8.17 16.66
CA THR A 8 -30.51 8.37 18.08
C THR A 8 -29.36 9.35 18.38
N ARG A 9 -29.43 10.05 19.52
CA ARG A 9 -28.34 10.97 19.97
C ARG A 9 -27.02 10.22 20.18
N MET A 10 -27.06 8.96 20.63
CA MET A 10 -25.86 8.12 20.77
C MET A 10 -25.22 7.85 19.43
N GLU A 11 -25.98 7.47 18.40
CA GLU A 11 -25.43 7.18 17.08
C GLU A 11 -24.90 8.42 16.39
N LEU A 12 -25.54 9.58 16.58
CA LEU A 12 -25.03 10.87 16.12
C LEU A 12 -23.61 11.15 16.69
N THR A 13 -23.44 10.98 18.00
CA THR A 13 -22.15 11.21 18.67
C THR A 13 -21.09 10.21 18.18
N ARG A 14 -21.47 8.97 17.98
CA ARG A 14 -20.58 7.90 17.48
C ARG A 14 -20.12 8.20 16.05
N LEU A 15 -21.06 8.60 15.16
CA LEU A 15 -20.74 8.95 13.78
C LEU A 15 -19.87 10.21 13.68
N LYS A 16 -20.12 11.23 14.50
CA LYS A 16 -19.25 12.41 14.57
C LYS A 16 -17.81 12.06 14.97
N LYS A 17 -17.64 11.21 15.98
CA LYS A 17 -16.30 10.72 16.39
C LYS A 17 -15.63 9.92 15.26
N ARG A 18 -16.38 9.02 14.60
CA ARG A 18 -15.87 8.25 13.45
C ARG A 18 -15.46 9.14 12.28
N LEU A 19 -16.26 10.18 11.97
CA LEU A 19 -15.93 11.13 10.91
C LEU A 19 -14.61 11.85 11.17
N VAL A 20 -14.40 12.36 12.41
CA VAL A 20 -13.14 13.01 12.79
C VAL A 20 -11.95 12.06 12.64
N THR A 21 -12.10 10.81 13.08
CA THR A 21 -11.06 9.79 12.93
C THR A 21 -10.81 9.46 11.45
N ALA A 22 -11.86 9.33 10.63
CA ALA A 22 -11.76 9.05 9.20
C ALA A 22 -11.03 10.19 8.45
N VAL A 23 -11.34 11.45 8.75
CA VAL A 23 -10.68 12.61 8.14
C VAL A 23 -9.20 12.67 8.52
N ARG A 24 -8.86 12.41 9.79
CA ARG A 24 -7.45 12.32 10.21
C ARG A 24 -6.73 11.16 9.57
N GLY A 25 -7.38 9.98 9.53
CA GLY A 25 -6.83 8.79 8.88
C GLY A 25 -6.61 8.98 7.38
N HIS A 26 -7.55 9.64 6.69
CA HIS A 26 -7.40 10.00 5.28
C HIS A 26 -6.16 10.87 5.05
N LYS A 27 -5.95 11.92 5.86
CA LYS A 27 -4.78 12.79 5.75
C LYS A 27 -3.48 12.00 5.95
N LEU A 28 -3.38 11.20 7.02
CA LEU A 28 -2.19 10.40 7.30
C LEU A 28 -1.89 9.35 6.21
N LEU A 29 -2.92 8.71 5.66
CA LEU A 29 -2.75 7.76 4.56
C LEU A 29 -2.34 8.46 3.25
N LYS A 30 -2.82 9.67 3.01
CA LYS A 30 -2.40 10.49 1.87
C LYS A 30 -0.93 10.87 2.00
N ASP A 31 -0.51 11.37 3.15
CA ASP A 31 0.89 11.73 3.43
C ASP A 31 1.81 10.50 3.31
N LYS A 32 1.37 9.34 3.85
CA LYS A 32 2.09 8.07 3.70
C LYS A 32 2.23 7.66 2.22
N ARG A 33 1.15 7.75 1.44
CA ARG A 33 1.18 7.43 0.01
C ARG A 33 2.16 8.32 -0.75
N ASP A 34 2.13 9.63 -0.48
CA ASP A 34 2.96 10.59 -1.20
C ASP A 34 4.45 10.35 -0.89
N GLU A 35 4.79 10.01 0.36
CA GLU A 35 6.15 9.62 0.73
C GLU A 35 6.57 8.27 0.10
N MET A 36 5.67 7.28 0.06
CA MET A 36 5.96 6.02 -0.64
C MET A 36 6.21 6.23 -2.14
N VAL A 37 5.45 7.10 -2.78
CA VAL A 37 5.67 7.46 -4.20
C VAL A 37 7.04 8.12 -4.38
N ARG A 38 7.46 8.98 -3.46
CA ARG A 38 8.79 9.61 -3.50
C ARG A 38 9.91 8.57 -3.42
N GLN A 39 9.82 7.62 -2.48
CA GLN A 39 10.78 6.53 -2.34
C GLN A 39 10.79 5.62 -3.57
N PHE A 40 9.62 5.26 -4.06
CA PHE A 40 9.46 4.47 -5.28
C PHE A 40 10.15 5.11 -6.49
N MET A 41 10.02 6.42 -6.67
CA MET A 41 10.69 7.14 -7.77
C MET A 41 12.22 7.12 -7.64
N LEU A 42 12.75 7.14 -6.41
CA LEU A 42 14.19 6.99 -6.20
C LEU A 42 14.66 5.58 -6.59
N HIS A 43 13.94 4.55 -6.16
CA HIS A 43 14.25 3.17 -6.51
C HIS A 43 14.12 2.89 -8.02
N ILE A 44 13.12 3.45 -8.70
CA ILE A 44 12.98 3.32 -10.17
C ILE A 44 14.16 3.93 -10.90
N ARG A 45 14.62 5.11 -10.49
CA ARG A 45 15.78 5.74 -11.13
C ARG A 45 17.03 4.89 -10.97
N ARG A 46 17.25 4.32 -9.77
CA ARG A 46 18.36 3.40 -9.50
C ARG A 46 18.23 2.13 -10.33
N ASN A 47 17.05 1.53 -10.37
CA ASN A 47 16.73 0.36 -11.21
C ASN A 47 17.07 0.62 -12.68
N HIS A 48 16.60 1.72 -13.23
CA HIS A 48 16.84 2.06 -14.62
C HIS A 48 18.34 2.23 -14.94
N ALA A 49 19.09 2.89 -14.05
CA ALA A 49 20.54 3.07 -14.22
C ALA A 49 21.28 1.72 -14.15
N LEU A 50 20.98 0.89 -13.14
CA LEU A 50 21.57 -0.45 -12.99
C LEU A 50 21.20 -1.35 -14.17
N ARG A 51 19.96 -1.31 -14.65
CA ARG A 51 19.51 -2.12 -15.76
C ARG A 51 20.27 -1.81 -17.06
N ILE A 52 20.48 -0.53 -17.39
CA ILE A 52 21.27 -0.13 -18.55
C ILE A 52 22.72 -0.63 -18.43
N GLU A 53 23.31 -0.53 -17.25
CA GLU A 53 24.67 -0.98 -16.99
C GLU A 53 24.80 -2.51 -17.15
N VAL A 54 23.87 -3.25 -16.55
CA VAL A 54 23.81 -4.73 -16.60
C VAL A 54 23.54 -5.20 -18.03
N GLU A 55 22.59 -4.61 -18.76
CA GLU A 55 22.28 -4.98 -20.14
C GLU A 55 23.50 -4.78 -21.06
N LYS A 56 24.24 -3.68 -20.88
CA LYS A 56 25.44 -3.37 -21.64
C LYS A 56 26.58 -4.39 -21.38
N ALA A 57 26.79 -4.74 -20.12
CA ALA A 57 27.78 -5.75 -19.73
C ALA A 57 27.39 -7.14 -20.23
N LEU A 58 26.10 -7.52 -20.09
CA LEU A 58 25.58 -8.81 -20.55
C LEU A 58 25.69 -8.95 -22.09
N GLN A 59 25.48 -7.87 -22.82
CA GLN A 59 25.67 -7.85 -24.28
C GLN A 59 27.14 -8.13 -24.65
N GLY A 60 28.10 -7.55 -23.91
CA GLY A 60 29.52 -7.82 -24.08
C GLY A 60 29.86 -9.30 -23.82
N VAL A 61 29.42 -9.84 -22.68
CA VAL A 61 29.59 -11.25 -22.33
C VAL A 61 29.00 -12.18 -23.40
N SER A 62 27.76 -11.90 -23.83
CA SER A 62 27.07 -12.70 -24.84
C SER A 62 27.81 -12.72 -26.18
N THR A 63 28.37 -11.57 -26.59
CA THR A 63 29.16 -11.48 -27.83
C THR A 63 30.43 -12.32 -27.76
N ARG A 64 31.16 -12.26 -26.64
CA ARG A 64 32.38 -13.09 -26.42
C ARG A 64 32.05 -14.56 -26.34
N PHE A 65 30.96 -14.91 -25.68
CA PHE A 65 30.47 -16.29 -25.62
C PHE A 65 30.08 -16.83 -27.01
N ALA A 66 29.44 -16.00 -27.86
CA ALA A 66 29.15 -16.37 -29.24
C ALA A 66 30.44 -16.58 -30.06
N MET A 67 31.47 -15.74 -29.86
CA MET A 67 32.77 -15.93 -30.49
C MET A 67 33.45 -17.22 -30.02
N ALA A 68 33.45 -17.50 -28.73
CA ALA A 68 33.97 -18.76 -28.18
C ALA A 68 33.25 -19.98 -28.78
N LYS A 69 31.91 -19.89 -28.92
CA LYS A 69 31.10 -20.94 -29.53
C LYS A 69 31.42 -21.16 -31.00
N ALA A 70 31.72 -20.10 -31.75
CA ALA A 70 32.13 -20.22 -33.14
C ALA A 70 33.51 -20.86 -33.30
N GLN A 71 34.44 -20.62 -32.35
CA GLN A 71 35.79 -21.17 -32.37
C GLN A 71 35.89 -22.62 -31.90
N MET A 72 35.19 -22.95 -30.80
CA MET A 72 35.31 -24.26 -30.12
C MET A 72 34.23 -25.24 -30.52
N GLY A 73 33.08 -24.77 -30.99
CA GLY A 73 31.87 -25.56 -31.22
C GLY A 73 31.05 -25.78 -29.94
N ALA A 74 29.76 -26.07 -30.11
CA ALA A 74 28.81 -26.14 -28.99
C ALA A 74 29.11 -27.31 -28.01
N LEU A 75 29.61 -28.45 -28.52
CA LEU A 75 29.85 -29.63 -27.71
C LEU A 75 31.00 -29.39 -26.70
N ARG A 76 32.12 -28.82 -27.15
CA ARG A 76 33.28 -28.53 -26.28
C ARG A 76 32.98 -27.52 -25.20
N ILE A 77 32.13 -26.51 -25.51
CA ILE A 77 31.68 -25.56 -24.49
C ILE A 77 30.80 -26.23 -23.46
N SER A 78 29.86 -27.10 -23.89
CA SER A 78 29.03 -27.83 -22.93
C SER A 78 29.82 -28.77 -22.04
N GLU A 79 30.89 -29.37 -22.55
CA GLU A 79 31.83 -30.21 -21.77
C GLU A 79 32.63 -29.34 -20.76
N ALA A 80 33.12 -28.18 -21.20
CA ALA A 80 33.92 -27.27 -20.35
C ALA A 80 33.10 -26.72 -19.18
N LEU A 81 31.82 -26.40 -19.41
CA LEU A 81 30.93 -25.83 -18.40
C LEU A 81 30.08 -26.86 -17.64
N LEU A 82 30.37 -28.15 -17.79
CA LEU A 82 29.59 -29.23 -17.16
C LEU A 82 29.67 -29.20 -15.63
N TYR A 83 30.84 -28.87 -15.10
CA TYR A 83 31.08 -28.80 -13.66
C TYR A 83 31.33 -27.36 -13.22
N PRO A 84 30.49 -26.80 -12.33
CA PRO A 84 30.73 -25.48 -11.77
C PRO A 84 31.93 -25.52 -10.80
N ALA A 85 32.79 -24.52 -10.88
CA ALA A 85 33.92 -24.41 -9.97
C ALA A 85 33.48 -24.06 -8.54
N ARG A 86 32.45 -23.22 -8.42
CA ARG A 86 31.93 -22.77 -7.13
C ARG A 86 30.39 -22.61 -7.18
N ALA A 87 29.78 -22.84 -6.01
CA ALA A 87 28.39 -22.45 -5.79
C ALA A 87 28.35 -20.99 -5.33
N ALA A 88 27.47 -20.20 -5.94
CA ALA A 88 27.20 -18.84 -5.47
C ALA A 88 26.45 -18.92 -4.12
N VAL A 89 27.06 -18.41 -3.05
CA VAL A 89 26.45 -18.34 -1.72
C VAL A 89 25.93 -16.93 -1.49
N TYR A 90 24.63 -16.82 -1.25
CA TYR A 90 23.98 -15.56 -0.93
C TYR A 90 23.04 -15.74 0.26
N ASP A 91 22.93 -14.72 1.08
CA ASP A 91 22.00 -14.66 2.20
C ASP A 91 20.88 -13.65 1.90
N ILE A 92 19.65 -14.04 2.24
CA ILE A 92 18.47 -13.21 2.01
C ILE A 92 17.97 -12.70 3.36
N GLY A 93 18.23 -11.43 3.62
CA GLY A 93 17.68 -10.70 4.74
C GLY A 93 16.37 -9.99 4.38
N MET A 94 15.71 -9.43 5.38
CA MET A 94 14.53 -8.56 5.20
C MET A 94 14.77 -7.22 5.85
N LYS A 95 14.47 -6.15 5.12
CA LYS A 95 14.52 -4.76 5.60
C LYS A 95 13.14 -4.14 5.49
N ASN A 96 12.70 -3.43 6.53
CA ASN A 96 11.43 -2.72 6.48
C ASN A 96 11.60 -1.30 5.92
N VAL A 97 10.87 -1.00 4.84
CA VAL A 97 10.81 0.32 4.22
C VAL A 97 9.36 0.78 4.19
N MET A 98 9.01 1.80 4.95
CA MET A 98 7.65 2.37 5.01
C MET A 98 6.54 1.35 5.33
N SER A 99 6.83 0.38 6.21
CA SER A 99 5.94 -0.75 6.55
C SER A 99 5.77 -1.78 5.42
N VAL A 100 6.70 -1.82 4.46
CA VAL A 100 6.83 -2.86 3.44
C VAL A 100 8.11 -3.63 3.73
N ASP A 101 8.03 -4.94 3.87
CA ASP A 101 9.18 -5.79 4.06
C ASP A 101 9.80 -6.10 2.69
N VAL A 102 10.98 -5.54 2.45
CA VAL A 102 11.74 -5.70 1.21
C VAL A 102 12.90 -6.65 1.45
N PRO A 103 13.20 -7.56 0.52
CA PRO A 103 14.37 -8.42 0.63
C PRO A 103 15.65 -7.63 0.44
N THR A 104 16.68 -7.98 1.17
CA THR A 104 18.07 -7.57 0.95
C THR A 104 18.90 -8.79 0.64
N ILE A 105 19.67 -8.75 -0.44
CA ILE A 105 20.50 -9.86 -0.89
C ILE A 105 21.96 -9.51 -0.60
N THR A 106 22.59 -10.25 0.30
CA THR A 106 24.01 -10.13 0.57
C THR A 106 24.76 -11.30 -0.09
N PHE A 107 25.67 -10.98 -0.99
CA PHE A 107 26.52 -11.97 -1.62
C PHE A 107 27.71 -12.25 -0.70
N THR A 108 27.84 -13.50 -0.24
CA THR A 108 28.86 -13.92 0.74
C THR A 108 30.04 -14.66 0.08
N GLY A 109 29.95 -14.97 -1.20
CA GLY A 109 30.95 -15.76 -1.90
C GLY A 109 31.64 -15.00 -3.00
N GLY A 110 32.93 -14.61 -2.80
CA GLY A 110 33.73 -14.31 -3.95
C GLY A 110 34.67 -13.15 -3.95
N GLU A 111 35.39 -12.86 -2.85
CA GLU A 111 36.60 -12.02 -2.91
C GLU A 111 37.82 -12.79 -3.42
N GLU A 112 37.77 -14.12 -3.49
CA GLU A 112 38.86 -14.91 -4.03
C GLU A 112 38.71 -15.06 -5.55
N ALA A 113 39.85 -14.99 -6.24
CA ALA A 113 40.01 -15.01 -7.70
C ALA A 113 39.03 -16.00 -8.37
N THR A 114 38.44 -15.57 -9.46
CA THR A 114 37.51 -16.40 -10.27
C THR A 114 38.25 -17.69 -10.67
N GLU A 115 37.93 -18.78 -10.00
CA GLU A 115 38.42 -20.11 -10.41
C GLU A 115 37.71 -20.53 -11.69
N ILE A 116 38.50 -20.77 -12.72
CA ILE A 116 37.99 -21.25 -14.00
C ILE A 116 37.81 -22.77 -13.89
N PRO A 117 36.60 -23.31 -14.15
CA PRO A 117 36.25 -24.72 -13.89
C PRO A 117 36.87 -25.73 -14.88
N TYR A 118 37.64 -25.26 -15.84
CA TYR A 118 38.14 -26.10 -16.95
C TYR A 118 39.63 -25.86 -17.21
N ALA A 119 40.25 -26.80 -17.90
CA ALA A 119 41.66 -26.73 -18.27
C ALA A 119 41.87 -25.79 -19.47
N PHE A 120 42.91 -24.94 -19.39
CA PHE A 120 43.24 -23.96 -20.45
C PHE A 120 43.68 -24.57 -21.76
N THR A 121 44.05 -25.85 -21.81
CA THR A 121 44.65 -26.51 -22.97
C THR A 121 43.68 -26.63 -24.17
N PHE A 122 42.38 -26.66 -23.91
CA PHE A 122 41.35 -26.89 -24.94
C PHE A 122 40.34 -25.77 -25.04
N THR A 123 40.56 -24.67 -24.33
CA THR A 123 39.61 -23.55 -24.22
C THR A 123 40.12 -22.31 -24.94
N SER A 124 39.19 -21.49 -25.43
CA SER A 124 39.47 -20.23 -26.09
C SER A 124 39.52 -19.09 -25.06
N SER A 125 40.49 -18.20 -25.19
CA SER A 125 40.59 -16.97 -24.40
C SER A 125 39.30 -16.13 -24.40
N SER A 126 38.50 -16.25 -25.44
CA SER A 126 37.18 -15.60 -25.51
C SER A 126 36.19 -16.17 -24.49
N LEU A 127 36.30 -17.48 -24.18
CA LEU A 127 35.46 -18.12 -23.16
C LEU A 127 35.93 -17.68 -21.78
N ASP A 128 37.26 -17.64 -21.52
CA ASP A 128 37.83 -17.24 -20.23
C ASP A 128 37.39 -15.81 -19.86
N ASN A 129 37.53 -14.88 -20.81
CA ASN A 129 37.11 -13.51 -20.63
C ASN A 129 35.58 -13.40 -20.38
N ALA A 130 34.77 -14.20 -21.06
CA ALA A 130 33.31 -14.21 -20.85
C ALA A 130 32.93 -14.71 -19.45
N VAL A 131 33.61 -15.75 -18.95
CA VAL A 131 33.37 -16.32 -17.61
C VAL A 131 33.80 -15.33 -16.52
N VAL A 132 34.96 -14.69 -16.66
CA VAL A 132 35.43 -13.69 -15.70
C VAL A 132 34.48 -12.51 -15.64
N GLU A 133 34.08 -11.92 -16.80
CA GLU A 133 33.14 -10.79 -16.84
C GLU A 133 31.76 -11.17 -16.28
N LEU A 134 31.30 -12.42 -16.51
CA LEU A 134 30.04 -12.89 -15.96
C LEU A 134 30.09 -12.99 -14.44
N SER A 135 31.23 -13.46 -13.89
CA SER A 135 31.41 -13.53 -12.44
C SER A 135 31.46 -12.15 -11.77
N GLU A 136 32.07 -11.16 -12.41
CA GLU A 136 32.05 -9.76 -11.96
C GLU A 136 30.67 -9.11 -12.09
N LEU A 137 29.85 -9.58 -13.05
CA LEU A 137 28.50 -9.07 -13.25
C LEU A 137 27.50 -9.64 -12.25
N LEU A 138 27.75 -10.82 -11.67
CA LEU A 138 26.85 -11.52 -10.76
C LEU A 138 26.38 -10.65 -9.58
N PRO A 139 27.24 -9.95 -8.82
CA PRO A 139 26.80 -9.08 -7.73
C PRO A 139 25.88 -7.94 -8.21
N LYS A 140 26.13 -7.38 -9.40
CA LYS A 140 25.28 -6.34 -9.97
C LYS A 140 23.90 -6.88 -10.38
N LEU A 141 23.84 -8.12 -10.87
CA LEU A 141 22.57 -8.81 -11.15
C LEU A 141 21.76 -9.05 -9.87
N LEU A 142 22.42 -9.43 -8.78
CA LEU A 142 21.74 -9.59 -7.48
C LEU A 142 21.22 -8.25 -6.94
N GLU A 143 22.02 -7.18 -7.05
CA GLU A 143 21.57 -5.83 -6.69
C GLU A 143 20.38 -5.37 -7.53
N LEU A 144 20.41 -5.64 -8.84
CA LEU A 144 19.28 -5.34 -9.73
C LEU A 144 18.02 -6.09 -9.30
N ALA A 145 18.14 -7.38 -9.00
CA ALA A 145 17.01 -8.21 -8.56
C ALA A 145 16.41 -7.71 -7.23
N GLU A 146 17.25 -7.28 -6.28
CA GLU A 146 16.83 -6.67 -5.01
C GLU A 146 16.02 -5.38 -5.26
N VAL A 147 16.56 -4.49 -6.10
CA VAL A 147 15.91 -3.20 -6.41
C VAL A 147 14.62 -3.41 -7.19
N GLU A 148 14.57 -4.33 -8.15
CA GLU A 148 13.35 -4.66 -8.90
C GLU A 148 12.27 -5.23 -7.99
N LYS A 149 12.63 -6.15 -7.10
CA LYS A 149 11.68 -6.70 -6.14
C LYS A 149 11.16 -5.65 -5.18
N THR A 150 12.04 -4.75 -4.73
CA THR A 150 11.66 -3.61 -3.88
C THR A 150 10.66 -2.68 -4.59
N CYS A 151 10.91 -2.35 -5.87
CA CYS A 151 9.99 -1.56 -6.68
C CYS A 151 8.62 -2.22 -6.80
N ASN A 152 8.57 -3.52 -7.09
CA ASN A 152 7.30 -4.25 -7.22
C ASN A 152 6.49 -4.24 -5.91
N LEU A 153 7.14 -4.52 -4.77
CA LEU A 153 6.48 -4.52 -3.47
C LEU A 153 5.97 -3.12 -3.07
N LEU A 154 6.74 -2.07 -3.35
CA LEU A 154 6.33 -0.69 -3.12
C LEU A 154 5.16 -0.30 -4.04
N ALA A 155 5.16 -0.71 -5.31
CA ALA A 155 4.07 -0.45 -6.25
C ALA A 155 2.75 -1.07 -5.78
N ASP A 156 2.78 -2.33 -5.34
CA ASP A 156 1.62 -3.05 -4.80
C ASP A 156 1.03 -2.34 -3.56
N GLU A 157 1.89 -1.88 -2.65
CA GLU A 157 1.43 -1.20 -1.45
C GLU A 157 0.93 0.23 -1.73
N ILE A 158 1.53 0.94 -2.70
CA ILE A 158 1.03 2.23 -3.20
C ILE A 158 -0.38 2.05 -3.78
N GLU A 159 -0.60 1.00 -4.58
CA GLU A 159 -1.93 0.72 -5.14
C GLU A 159 -2.96 0.42 -4.05
N LYS A 160 -2.63 -0.43 -3.08
CA LYS A 160 -3.50 -0.73 -1.92
C LYS A 160 -3.82 0.53 -1.11
N THR A 161 -2.81 1.35 -0.85
CA THR A 161 -2.99 2.60 -0.09
C THR A 161 -3.83 3.60 -0.88
N ARG A 162 -3.61 3.72 -2.19
CA ARG A 162 -4.43 4.55 -3.09
C ARG A 162 -5.90 4.14 -3.06
N ARG A 163 -6.18 2.83 -3.13
CA ARG A 163 -7.56 2.32 -3.04
C ARG A 163 -8.20 2.68 -1.69
N ARG A 164 -7.45 2.54 -0.57
CA ARG A 164 -7.94 2.91 0.77
C ARG A 164 -8.21 4.41 0.90
N VAL A 165 -7.32 5.26 0.39
CA VAL A 165 -7.51 6.72 0.38
C VAL A 165 -8.74 7.10 -0.43
N ASN A 166 -8.90 6.56 -1.65
CA ASN A 166 -10.05 6.82 -2.49
C ASN A 166 -11.37 6.35 -1.86
N ALA A 167 -11.38 5.18 -1.22
CA ALA A 167 -12.57 4.68 -0.53
C ALA A 167 -12.97 5.58 0.66
N LEU A 168 -12.01 6.10 1.40
CA LEU A 168 -12.28 7.06 2.48
C LEU A 168 -12.83 8.38 1.94
N GLU A 169 -12.20 8.93 0.88
CA GLU A 169 -12.53 10.26 0.34
C GLU A 169 -13.87 10.29 -0.37
N TYR A 170 -14.13 9.31 -1.24
CA TYR A 170 -15.29 9.34 -2.14
C TYR A 170 -16.50 8.55 -1.63
N VAL A 171 -16.31 7.61 -0.70
CA VAL A 171 -17.39 6.76 -0.22
C VAL A 171 -17.66 7.01 1.27
N MET A 172 -16.68 6.71 2.14
CA MET A 172 -16.94 6.66 3.57
C MET A 172 -17.20 8.03 4.21
N ILE A 173 -16.41 9.04 3.87
CA ILE A 173 -16.56 10.39 4.43
C ILE A 173 -17.88 11.03 3.99
N PRO A 174 -18.27 11.05 2.70
CA PRO A 174 -19.57 11.61 2.26
C PRO A 174 -20.76 10.84 2.83
N GLU A 175 -20.67 9.51 2.92
CA GLU A 175 -21.74 8.67 3.50
C GLU A 175 -21.97 9.01 4.99
N MET A 176 -20.89 9.13 5.77
CA MET A 176 -21.00 9.55 7.17
C MET A 176 -21.55 10.96 7.32
N GLN A 177 -21.17 11.90 6.45
CA GLN A 177 -21.70 13.27 6.47
C GLN A 177 -23.19 13.30 6.17
N THR A 178 -23.64 12.55 5.17
CA THR A 178 -25.05 12.44 4.80
C THR A 178 -25.87 11.82 5.93
N SER A 179 -25.33 10.76 6.56
CA SER A 179 -25.95 10.09 7.70
C SER A 179 -26.08 11.02 8.92
N ILE A 180 -25.05 11.81 9.22
CA ILE A 180 -25.09 12.81 10.29
C ILE A 180 -26.17 13.87 10.02
N LYS A 181 -26.25 14.38 8.78
CA LYS A 181 -27.28 15.33 8.39
C LYS A 181 -28.69 14.74 8.58
N PHE A 182 -28.91 13.52 8.11
CA PHE A 182 -30.20 12.82 8.26
C PHE A 182 -30.60 12.66 9.72
N ILE A 183 -29.70 12.16 10.59
CA ILE A 183 -29.99 11.98 12.01
C ILE A 183 -30.29 13.32 12.68
N THR A 184 -29.50 14.36 12.37
CA THR A 184 -29.70 15.70 12.95
C THR A 184 -31.08 16.26 12.57
N MET A 185 -31.51 16.13 11.31
CA MET A 185 -32.85 16.54 10.85
C MET A 185 -33.95 15.77 11.58
N LYS A 186 -33.83 14.45 11.71
CA LYS A 186 -34.81 13.61 12.40
C LYS A 186 -34.91 13.92 13.89
N LEU A 187 -33.81 14.19 14.55
CA LEU A 187 -33.83 14.60 15.95
C LEU A 187 -34.48 15.95 16.14
N ALA A 188 -34.18 16.93 15.28
CA ALA A 188 -34.82 18.24 15.31
C ALA A 188 -36.34 18.15 15.05
N GLU A 189 -36.80 17.29 14.12
CA GLU A 189 -38.22 17.04 13.87
C GLU A 189 -38.92 16.43 15.08
N ASN A 190 -38.27 15.43 15.72
CA ASN A 190 -38.80 14.81 16.94
C ASN A 190 -38.88 15.80 18.11
N GLU A 191 -37.91 16.70 18.24
CA GLU A 191 -37.91 17.76 19.27
C GLU A 191 -39.07 18.76 19.02
N ARG A 192 -39.26 19.19 17.76
CA ARG A 192 -40.40 20.05 17.39
C ARG A 192 -41.75 19.38 17.68
N ALA A 193 -41.87 18.10 17.28
CA ALA A 193 -43.11 17.34 17.51
C ALA A 193 -43.42 17.18 19.01
N SER A 194 -42.37 16.92 19.85
CA SER A 194 -42.54 16.85 21.31
C SER A 194 -42.94 18.20 21.91
N THR A 195 -42.33 19.29 21.45
CA THR A 195 -42.64 20.64 21.93
C THR A 195 -44.11 20.99 21.60
N VAL A 196 -44.57 20.73 20.37
CA VAL A 196 -45.95 20.94 19.96
C VAL A 196 -46.93 20.11 20.79
N ARG A 197 -46.61 18.84 21.07
CA ARG A 197 -47.44 17.99 21.96
C ARG A 197 -47.52 18.57 23.36
N LEU A 198 -46.37 19.02 23.94
CA LEU A 198 -46.36 19.64 25.27
C LEU A 198 -47.17 20.93 25.32
N MET A 199 -47.09 21.79 24.29
CA MET A 199 -47.92 22.99 24.18
C MET A 199 -49.43 22.61 24.17
N LYS A 200 -49.81 21.62 23.37
CA LYS A 200 -51.19 21.15 23.29
C LYS A 200 -51.71 20.62 24.64
N VAL A 201 -50.90 19.84 25.35
CA VAL A 201 -51.21 19.34 26.69
C VAL A 201 -51.39 20.49 27.69
N LYS A 202 -50.48 21.47 27.67
CA LYS A 202 -50.58 22.69 28.50
C LYS A 202 -51.89 23.43 28.25
N ASP A 203 -52.24 23.64 26.97
CA ASP A 203 -53.51 24.33 26.60
C ASP A 203 -54.74 23.55 27.07
N MET A 204 -54.73 22.22 26.97
CA MET A 204 -55.82 21.39 27.47
C MET A 204 -55.94 21.45 29.00
N MET A 205 -54.80 21.42 29.72
CA MET A 205 -54.84 21.55 31.20
C MET A 205 -55.34 22.93 31.63
N ALA A 206 -54.89 24.02 30.97
CA ALA A 206 -55.37 25.35 31.25
C ALA A 206 -56.88 25.48 30.98
N ALA A 207 -57.40 24.88 29.89
CA ALA A 207 -58.83 24.86 29.60
C ALA A 207 -59.65 24.03 30.64
N GLN A 208 -59.09 22.92 31.15
CA GLN A 208 -59.73 22.13 32.18
C GLN A 208 -59.74 22.87 33.53
N GLU A 209 -58.66 23.53 33.91
CA GLU A 209 -58.60 24.36 35.11
C GLU A 209 -59.60 25.52 35.06
N ALA A 210 -59.70 26.19 33.90
CA ALA A 210 -60.66 27.27 33.71
C ALA A 210 -62.12 26.77 33.84
N LYS A 211 -62.43 25.58 33.31
CA LYS A 211 -63.76 24.95 33.46
C LYS A 211 -64.04 24.58 34.90
N ALA A 212 -63.06 23.98 35.62
CA ALA A 212 -63.21 23.60 37.02
C ALA A 212 -63.36 24.84 37.92
N GLN A 213 -62.70 25.94 37.64
CA GLN A 213 -62.87 27.20 38.32
C GLN A 213 -64.26 27.83 38.07
N ALA A 214 -64.74 27.78 36.85
CA ALA A 214 -66.07 28.25 36.50
C ALA A 214 -67.22 27.43 37.21
N GLU A 215 -67.07 26.10 37.22
CA GLU A 215 -67.98 25.22 37.98
C GLU A 215 -67.97 25.46 39.51
N ARG A 216 -66.76 25.69 40.08
CA ARG A 216 -66.62 26.07 41.49
C ARG A 216 -67.27 27.45 41.78
N ALA A 217 -67.09 28.41 40.90
CA ALA A 217 -67.77 29.74 40.99
C ALA A 217 -69.24 29.64 40.87
N ALA A 218 -69.76 28.85 39.98
CA ALA A 218 -71.20 28.60 39.84
C ALA A 218 -71.82 27.91 41.08
N LYS A 219 -71.12 26.94 41.67
CA LYS A 219 -71.55 26.29 42.94
C LYS A 219 -71.51 27.20 44.19
N LYS A 220 -70.80 28.30 44.15
CA LYS A 220 -70.73 29.28 45.27
C LYS A 220 -71.74 30.39 45.11
N ALA A 221 -72.36 30.59 43.96
CA ALA A 221 -73.29 31.64 43.65
C ALA A 221 -74.78 31.18 43.69
N GLY A 222 -75.10 29.90 43.88
CA GLY A 222 -76.40 29.32 44.16
C GLY A 222 -76.45 28.75 45.56
#